data_bad932080c16ed3fa5400c059ef19b83
#
_entry.id   bad932080c16ed3fa5400c059ef19b83
#
_cell.length_a   1.000
_cell.length_b   1.000
_cell.length_c   1.000
_cell.angle_alpha   90.00
_cell.angle_beta   90.00
_cell.angle_gamma   90.00
#
_symmetry.space_group_name_H-M   'P 1'
#
loop_
_entity.id
_entity.type
_entity.pdbx_description
1 polymer ?
#
loop_
_entity_poly.entity_id
_entity_poly.type
_entity_poly.pdbx_seq_one_letter_code
_entity_poly.pdbx_strand_id
1 'polypeptide(L)'
;MINDRRQLADVYQQTIDIVLEGHYTSENGEEVKLPDNTKMLKGSRFYTKPLDASNIPTLAEGSTKIIVKNDDSIHCGHQLQQEGYNPVVLNLASRRNPGGGVKNGSRAQEESLFRSTNLFLSMYRYAEYAEDYGLEKSKFQYPMPVRFGGIYVPYATVFRAGAKDDFALLDTPYYMSFVAVAAINHPDLDRDGNICEEDAALTKNKMRTMLRIGLLNGHDSIVLGAFGCGAFHNPPKHIARLFHEVIDEKEFKDKYKLIAFAILEDHNSPRGGNLQPFIEEFKL
;
A
#
# COMPACT_ATOMS: atom_id res chain seq x y z
N MET A 1 -9.51 -6.58 -18.67
CA MET A 1 -8.68 -5.59 -17.91
C MET A 1 -8.63 -4.29 -18.69
N ILE A 2 -9.13 -3.21 -18.11
CA ILE A 2 -9.13 -1.86 -18.70
C ILE A 2 -7.69 -1.39 -18.92
N ASN A 3 -7.33 -1.02 -20.14
CA ASN A 3 -5.99 -0.53 -20.51
C ASN A 3 -5.99 0.93 -21.01
N ASP A 4 -7.16 1.49 -21.33
CA ASP A 4 -7.31 2.87 -21.75
C ASP A 4 -7.16 3.82 -20.55
N ARG A 5 -6.26 4.80 -20.65
CA ARG A 5 -6.03 5.77 -19.57
C ARG A 5 -7.24 6.66 -19.30
N ARG A 6 -8.03 6.98 -20.31
CA ARG A 6 -9.23 7.80 -20.12
C ARG A 6 -10.27 7.02 -19.33
N GLN A 7 -10.52 5.76 -19.71
CA GLN A 7 -11.43 4.88 -18.96
C GLN A 7 -10.98 4.71 -17.51
N LEU A 8 -9.67 4.55 -17.25
CA LEU A 8 -9.14 4.46 -15.89
C LEU A 8 -9.29 5.77 -15.11
N ALA A 9 -9.18 6.92 -15.73
CA ALA A 9 -9.48 8.21 -15.13
C ALA A 9 -10.97 8.36 -14.83
N ASP A 10 -11.85 7.90 -15.74
CA ASP A 10 -13.30 7.90 -15.55
C ASP A 10 -13.72 6.99 -14.38
N VAL A 11 -13.13 5.79 -14.26
CA VAL A 11 -13.33 4.91 -13.09
C VAL A 11 -12.97 5.63 -11.80
N TYR A 12 -11.86 6.37 -11.78
CA TYR A 12 -11.48 7.12 -10.59
C TYR A 12 -12.45 8.27 -10.29
N GLN A 13 -12.92 8.99 -11.29
CA GLN A 13 -13.93 10.03 -11.09
C GLN A 13 -15.23 9.44 -10.53
N GLN A 14 -15.71 8.33 -11.08
CA GLN A 14 -16.86 7.60 -10.52
C GLN A 14 -16.62 7.15 -9.07
N THR A 15 -15.39 6.75 -8.73
CA THR A 15 -15.04 6.41 -7.34
C THR A 15 -15.20 7.61 -6.43
N ILE A 16 -14.75 8.81 -6.83
CA ILE A 16 -14.96 10.05 -6.08
C ILE A 16 -16.45 10.34 -5.92
N ASP A 17 -17.22 10.30 -7.01
CA ASP A 17 -18.65 10.61 -7.01
C ASP A 17 -19.41 9.66 -6.05
N ILE A 18 -19.19 8.36 -6.14
CA ILE A 18 -19.78 7.34 -5.26
C ILE A 18 -19.46 7.64 -3.79
N VAL A 19 -18.22 7.99 -3.49
CA VAL A 19 -17.80 8.26 -2.09
C VAL A 19 -18.43 9.54 -1.55
N LEU A 20 -18.58 10.57 -2.38
CA LEU A 20 -19.24 11.82 -2.00
C LEU A 20 -20.76 11.68 -1.88
N GLU A 21 -21.39 10.86 -2.70
CA GLU A 21 -22.81 10.52 -2.62
C GLU A 21 -23.13 9.55 -1.47
N GLY A 22 -22.15 8.73 -1.09
CA GLY A 22 -22.27 7.77 0.00
C GLY A 22 -22.99 6.47 -0.36
N HIS A 23 -23.29 6.24 -1.64
CA HIS A 23 -23.95 5.02 -2.13
C HIS A 23 -23.66 4.78 -3.60
N TYR A 24 -23.98 3.58 -4.07
CA TYR A 24 -23.95 3.19 -5.49
C TYR A 24 -24.95 2.08 -5.77
N THR A 25 -25.24 1.83 -7.04
CA THR A 25 -26.00 0.65 -7.48
C THR A 25 -25.02 -0.45 -7.88
N SER A 26 -25.13 -1.63 -7.27
CA SER A 26 -24.31 -2.80 -7.60
C SER A 26 -24.71 -3.38 -8.98
N GLU A 27 -23.88 -4.31 -9.48
CA GLU A 27 -24.18 -4.98 -10.75
C GLU A 27 -25.51 -5.77 -10.71
N ASN A 28 -25.94 -6.20 -9.53
CA ASN A 28 -27.23 -6.87 -9.31
C ASN A 28 -28.42 -5.91 -9.25
N GLY A 29 -28.20 -4.61 -9.40
CA GLY A 29 -29.24 -3.57 -9.38
C GLY A 29 -29.68 -3.15 -7.96
N GLU A 30 -28.97 -3.57 -6.90
CA GLU A 30 -29.25 -3.21 -5.52
C GLU A 30 -28.52 -1.93 -5.10
N GLU A 31 -29.19 -1.08 -4.31
CA GLU A 31 -28.54 0.08 -3.70
C GLU A 31 -27.64 -0.35 -2.55
N VAL A 32 -26.34 -0.02 -2.64
CA VAL A 32 -25.34 -0.29 -1.62
C VAL A 32 -24.89 1.03 -0.99
N LYS A 33 -25.10 1.17 0.33
CA LYS A 33 -24.66 2.33 1.10
C LYS A 33 -23.23 2.14 1.59
N LEU A 34 -22.39 3.14 1.39
CA LEU A 34 -21.05 3.15 1.95
C LEU A 34 -21.11 3.39 3.47
N PRO A 35 -20.25 2.73 4.24
CA PRO A 35 -20.19 2.93 5.69
C PRO A 35 -19.59 4.30 6.04
N ASP A 36 -19.84 4.74 7.28
CA ASP A 36 -19.32 6.01 7.82
C ASP A 36 -17.79 6.06 7.85
N ASN A 37 -17.21 7.18 7.45
CA ASN A 37 -15.77 7.39 7.31
C ASN A 37 -15.08 7.90 8.59
N THR A 38 -15.83 8.13 9.67
CA THR A 38 -15.33 8.78 10.90
C THR A 38 -14.16 8.04 11.53
N LYS A 39 -14.21 6.70 11.60
CA LYS A 39 -13.13 5.88 12.15
C LYS A 39 -11.86 6.01 11.31
N MET A 40 -11.98 5.96 9.99
CA MET A 40 -10.88 6.15 9.07
C MET A 40 -10.22 7.52 9.25
N LEU A 41 -11.01 8.59 9.19
CA LEU A 41 -10.51 9.97 9.25
C LEU A 41 -9.87 10.30 10.60
N LYS A 42 -10.49 9.88 11.72
CA LYS A 42 -9.94 10.08 13.08
C LYS A 42 -8.70 9.21 13.35
N GLY A 43 -8.64 8.02 12.75
CA GLY A 43 -7.55 7.07 12.93
C GLY A 43 -6.34 7.32 12.03
N SER A 44 -6.51 8.08 10.93
CA SER A 44 -5.43 8.35 10.00
C SER A 44 -4.32 9.19 10.61
N ARG A 45 -3.06 8.81 10.33
CA ARG A 45 -1.86 9.45 10.90
C ARG A 45 -0.79 9.63 9.84
N PHE A 46 -0.20 10.81 9.76
CA PHE A 46 1.00 11.08 8.97
C PHE A 46 2.21 11.11 9.90
N TYR A 47 3.05 10.10 9.80
CA TYR A 47 4.29 9.99 10.54
C TYR A 47 5.39 10.73 9.78
N THR A 48 5.85 11.83 10.32
CA THR A 48 6.89 12.69 9.71
C THR A 48 8.24 12.62 10.42
N LYS A 49 8.32 11.83 11.51
CA LYS A 49 9.51 11.60 12.34
C LYS A 49 9.77 10.11 12.51
N PRO A 50 10.99 9.71 12.92
CA PRO A 50 11.25 8.32 13.30
C PRO A 50 10.24 7.85 14.35
N LEU A 51 9.73 6.63 14.18
CA LEU A 51 8.90 5.98 15.17
C LEU A 51 9.77 5.38 16.27
N ASP A 52 9.31 5.49 17.51
CA ASP A 52 9.96 4.85 18.64
C ASP A 52 9.84 3.32 18.53
N ALA A 53 10.99 2.66 18.55
CA ALA A 53 11.11 1.21 18.46
C ALA A 53 11.06 0.50 19.82
N SER A 54 11.05 1.24 20.95
CA SER A 54 11.17 0.67 22.29
C SER A 54 9.96 -0.18 22.71
N ASN A 55 8.78 0.05 22.12
CA ASN A 55 7.51 -0.57 22.50
C ASN A 55 6.82 -1.29 21.32
N ILE A 56 7.59 -1.85 20.38
CA ILE A 56 7.04 -2.64 19.29
C ILE A 56 6.42 -3.94 19.84
N PRO A 57 5.10 -4.16 19.66
CA PRO A 57 4.46 -5.37 20.17
C PRO A 57 4.91 -6.62 19.42
N THR A 58 4.88 -7.78 20.10
CA THR A 58 4.94 -9.09 19.45
C THR A 58 3.53 -9.60 19.31
N LEU A 59 3.07 -9.78 18.08
CA LEU A 59 1.72 -10.23 17.76
C LEU A 59 1.69 -11.68 17.25
N ALA A 60 2.86 -12.23 16.92
CA ALA A 60 3.03 -13.64 16.60
C ALA A 60 3.04 -14.51 17.86
N GLU A 61 2.51 -15.72 17.73
CA GLU A 61 2.55 -16.78 18.76
C GLU A 61 3.69 -17.78 18.51
N GLY A 62 4.56 -17.49 17.55
CA GLY A 62 5.66 -18.33 17.10
C GLY A 62 6.45 -17.63 15.99
N SER A 63 7.08 -18.38 15.12
CA SER A 63 7.83 -17.82 14.00
C SER A 63 6.90 -17.14 13.00
N THR A 64 7.35 -15.99 12.47
CA THR A 64 6.64 -15.28 11.40
C THR A 64 6.56 -16.16 10.15
N LYS A 65 5.36 -16.41 9.65
CA LYS A 65 5.15 -17.04 8.34
C LYS A 65 5.39 -16.01 7.23
N ILE A 66 6.20 -16.36 6.24
CA ILE A 66 6.39 -15.54 5.04
C ILE A 66 5.78 -16.27 3.84
N ILE A 67 5.03 -15.56 3.01
CA ILE A 67 4.47 -16.07 1.76
C ILE A 67 4.71 -15.08 0.62
N VAL A 68 4.90 -15.59 -0.58
CA VAL A 68 5.02 -14.80 -1.81
C VAL A 68 3.96 -15.30 -2.79
N LYS A 69 3.14 -14.38 -3.32
CA LYS A 69 2.04 -14.72 -4.23
C LYS A 69 2.05 -13.79 -5.45
N ASN A 70 1.72 -14.35 -6.62
CA ASN A 70 1.35 -13.54 -7.79
C ASN A 70 -0.10 -13.09 -7.65
N ASP A 71 -0.32 -12.01 -6.92
CA ASP A 71 -1.64 -11.56 -6.57
C ASP A 71 -1.74 -10.03 -6.45
N ASP A 72 -2.97 -9.52 -6.51
CA ASP A 72 -3.29 -8.14 -6.14
C ASP A 72 -3.23 -7.97 -4.62
N SER A 73 -2.71 -6.82 -4.16
CA SER A 73 -2.50 -6.56 -2.74
C SER A 73 -3.80 -6.46 -1.93
N ILE A 74 -4.88 -5.90 -2.52
CA ILE A 74 -6.21 -5.83 -1.86
C ILE A 74 -6.79 -7.23 -1.76
N HIS A 75 -6.74 -8.00 -2.84
CA HIS A 75 -7.24 -9.38 -2.86
C HIS A 75 -6.50 -10.24 -1.84
N CYS A 76 -5.17 -10.20 -1.82
CA CYS A 76 -4.36 -10.88 -0.83
C CYS A 76 -4.74 -10.47 0.62
N GLY A 77 -4.87 -9.16 0.87
CA GLY A 77 -5.28 -8.65 2.18
C GLY A 77 -6.66 -9.14 2.59
N HIS A 78 -7.63 -9.16 1.67
CA HIS A 78 -8.97 -9.66 1.94
C HIS A 78 -8.99 -11.16 2.24
N GLN A 79 -8.23 -11.97 1.50
CA GLN A 79 -8.07 -13.40 1.82
C GLN A 79 -7.53 -13.61 3.24
N LEU A 80 -6.51 -12.84 3.65
CA LEU A 80 -5.98 -12.92 5.01
C LEU A 80 -7.03 -12.54 6.07
N GLN A 81 -7.88 -11.54 5.81
CA GLN A 81 -9.00 -11.21 6.72
C GLN A 81 -9.98 -12.38 6.84
N GLN A 82 -10.31 -13.05 5.73
CA GLN A 82 -11.18 -14.23 5.75
C GLN A 82 -10.55 -15.41 6.50
N GLU A 83 -9.22 -15.52 6.52
CA GLU A 83 -8.45 -16.49 7.30
C GLU A 83 -8.33 -16.10 8.80
N GLY A 84 -8.87 -14.95 9.21
CA GLY A 84 -8.89 -14.47 10.60
C GLY A 84 -7.69 -13.61 11.02
N TYR A 85 -6.85 -13.20 10.09
CA TYR A 85 -5.78 -12.22 10.35
C TYR A 85 -6.31 -10.78 10.36
N ASN A 86 -5.53 -9.88 10.96
CA ASN A 86 -5.76 -8.42 10.93
C ASN A 86 -4.68 -7.73 10.07
N PRO A 87 -4.75 -7.83 8.73
CA PRO A 87 -3.72 -7.32 7.85
C PRO A 87 -3.73 -5.80 7.74
N VAL A 88 -2.53 -5.22 7.50
CA VAL A 88 -2.37 -3.91 6.89
C VAL A 88 -1.73 -4.07 5.51
N VAL A 89 -2.23 -3.35 4.51
CA VAL A 89 -1.74 -3.42 3.13
C VAL A 89 -0.82 -2.25 2.83
N LEU A 90 0.38 -2.53 2.30
CA LEU A 90 1.30 -1.49 1.84
C LEU A 90 0.73 -0.80 0.59
N ASN A 91 0.58 0.50 0.67
CA ASN A 91 0.43 1.38 -0.49
C ASN A 91 1.84 1.80 -0.95
N LEU A 92 2.23 1.39 -2.16
CA LEU A 92 3.48 1.75 -2.84
C LEU A 92 3.41 3.21 -3.31
N ALA A 93 3.44 4.13 -2.35
CA ALA A 93 3.00 5.50 -2.52
C ALA A 93 3.97 6.38 -3.32
N SER A 94 3.40 7.36 -4.00
CA SER A 94 4.14 8.52 -4.47
C SER A 94 4.58 9.38 -3.27
N ARG A 95 5.83 9.84 -3.28
CA ARG A 95 6.33 10.75 -2.25
C ARG A 95 5.74 12.17 -2.36
N ARG A 96 5.34 12.57 -3.56
CA ARG A 96 4.97 13.95 -3.87
C ARG A 96 3.46 14.18 -3.97
N ASN A 97 2.73 13.20 -4.49
CA ASN A 97 1.32 13.36 -4.80
C ASN A 97 0.54 12.14 -4.28
N PRO A 98 -0.37 12.30 -3.31
CA PRO A 98 -1.21 11.19 -2.89
C PRO A 98 -2.07 10.69 -4.04
N GLY A 99 -2.08 9.36 -4.23
CA GLY A 99 -2.76 8.72 -5.36
C GLY A 99 -1.98 8.78 -6.67
N GLY A 100 -0.71 9.25 -6.64
CA GLY A 100 0.16 9.24 -7.82
C GLY A 100 -0.44 9.96 -9.02
N GLY A 101 -0.53 9.25 -10.14
CA GLY A 101 -1.11 9.72 -11.39
C GLY A 101 -2.54 9.24 -11.66
N VAL A 102 -3.32 8.88 -10.63
CA VAL A 102 -4.65 8.28 -10.75
C VAL A 102 -5.62 9.12 -11.58
N LYS A 103 -5.59 10.44 -11.41
CA LYS A 103 -6.42 11.41 -12.17
C LYS A 103 -6.14 11.36 -13.69
N ASN A 104 -4.95 10.93 -14.09
CA ASN A 104 -4.50 10.83 -15.47
C ASN A 104 -4.52 9.38 -16.00
N GLY A 105 -5.17 8.46 -15.28
CA GLY A 105 -5.29 7.07 -15.70
C GLY A 105 -4.00 6.25 -15.60
N SER A 106 -3.06 6.63 -14.74
CA SER A 106 -1.87 5.80 -14.44
C SER A 106 -2.27 4.47 -13.80
N ARG A 107 -1.42 3.43 -13.92
CA ARG A 107 -1.79 2.03 -13.66
C ARG A 107 -0.92 1.32 -12.62
N ALA A 108 -0.16 2.02 -11.79
CA ALA A 108 0.59 1.37 -10.72
C ALA A 108 -0.34 0.99 -9.54
N GLN A 109 0.23 0.32 -8.54
CA GLN A 109 -0.52 -0.21 -7.39
C GLN A 109 -1.24 0.90 -6.61
N GLU A 110 -0.59 2.05 -6.33
CA GLU A 110 -1.24 3.17 -5.62
C GLU A 110 -2.49 3.64 -6.35
N GLU A 111 -2.42 3.81 -7.67
CA GLU A 111 -3.56 4.24 -8.48
C GLU A 111 -4.70 3.19 -8.47
N SER A 112 -4.37 1.90 -8.45
CA SER A 112 -5.35 0.83 -8.29
C SER A 112 -6.07 0.92 -6.95
N LEU A 113 -5.32 1.13 -5.85
CA LEU A 113 -5.91 1.31 -4.51
C LEU A 113 -6.88 2.50 -4.47
N PHE A 114 -6.50 3.63 -5.07
CA PHE A 114 -7.35 4.82 -5.11
C PHE A 114 -8.61 4.64 -5.94
N ARG A 115 -8.60 3.78 -6.97
CA ARG A 115 -9.81 3.44 -7.74
C ARG A 115 -10.73 2.50 -6.96
N SER A 116 -10.17 1.60 -6.16
CA SER A 116 -10.95 0.55 -5.49
C SER A 116 -11.50 0.97 -4.13
N THR A 117 -11.06 2.13 -3.58
CA THR A 117 -11.33 2.51 -2.20
C THR A 117 -11.65 3.99 -2.02
N ASN A 118 -12.07 4.36 -0.82
CA ASN A 118 -12.24 5.76 -0.39
C ASN A 118 -10.95 6.40 0.17
N LEU A 119 -9.76 5.88 -0.15
CA LEU A 119 -8.47 6.36 0.39
C LEU A 119 -8.24 7.85 0.20
N PHE A 120 -8.77 8.44 -0.88
CA PHE A 120 -8.58 9.88 -1.14
C PHE A 120 -9.12 10.75 -0.02
N LEU A 121 -10.22 10.37 0.65
CA LEU A 121 -10.76 11.13 1.79
C LEU A 121 -9.73 11.33 2.92
N SER A 122 -8.89 10.32 3.17
CA SER A 122 -7.83 10.43 4.17
C SER A 122 -6.58 11.09 3.61
N MET A 123 -6.09 10.64 2.47
CA MET A 123 -4.77 11.02 1.98
C MET A 123 -4.74 12.43 1.38
N TYR A 124 -5.84 12.92 0.77
CA TYR A 124 -5.91 14.26 0.24
C TYR A 124 -5.94 15.35 1.31
N ARG A 125 -6.28 15.02 2.57
CA ARG A 125 -6.13 15.96 3.71
C ARG A 125 -4.69 16.41 3.92
N TYR A 126 -3.72 15.64 3.42
CA TYR A 126 -2.29 15.95 3.46
C TYR A 126 -1.78 16.62 2.19
N ALA A 127 -2.67 17.06 1.29
CA ALA A 127 -2.35 17.76 0.06
C ALA A 127 -2.91 19.20 0.07
N GLU A 128 -2.28 20.08 -0.69
CA GLU A 128 -2.68 21.50 -0.76
C GLU A 128 -4.11 21.69 -1.29
N TYR A 129 -4.58 20.74 -2.12
CA TYR A 129 -5.92 20.74 -2.73
C TYR A 129 -6.98 19.98 -1.90
N ALA A 130 -6.78 19.80 -0.60
CA ALA A 130 -7.75 19.12 0.28
C ALA A 130 -9.15 19.76 0.21
N GLU A 131 -9.20 21.08 0.21
CA GLU A 131 -10.44 21.87 0.22
C GLU A 131 -11.25 21.70 -1.07
N ASP A 132 -10.62 21.39 -2.21
CA ASP A 132 -11.30 21.10 -3.49
C ASP A 132 -12.20 19.85 -3.40
N TYR A 133 -11.97 19.00 -2.40
CA TYR A 133 -12.74 17.80 -2.09
C TYR A 133 -13.60 17.93 -0.82
N GLY A 134 -13.76 19.15 -0.31
CA GLY A 134 -14.49 19.39 0.93
C GLY A 134 -13.82 18.83 2.19
N LEU A 135 -12.49 18.59 2.14
CA LEU A 135 -11.74 17.98 3.23
C LEU A 135 -11.02 19.01 4.07
N GLU A 136 -11.02 18.83 5.39
CA GLU A 136 -10.21 19.65 6.30
C GLU A 136 -8.72 19.38 6.06
N LYS A 137 -7.96 20.44 5.75
CA LYS A 137 -6.53 20.35 5.51
C LYS A 137 -5.77 20.04 6.80
N SER A 138 -4.93 19.03 6.78
CA SER A 138 -4.05 18.68 7.90
C SER A 138 -2.88 19.68 8.03
N LYS A 139 -2.36 19.84 9.26
CA LYS A 139 -1.11 20.59 9.49
C LYS A 139 0.14 19.91 8.86
N PHE A 140 0.10 18.61 8.66
CA PHE A 140 1.14 17.88 7.96
C PHE A 140 0.77 17.75 6.49
N GLN A 141 1.71 18.04 5.61
CA GLN A 141 1.48 18.12 4.18
C GLN A 141 2.53 17.32 3.40
N TYR A 142 2.16 16.85 2.22
CA TYR A 142 3.10 16.36 1.23
C TYR A 142 4.13 17.45 0.87
N PRO A 143 5.36 17.09 0.46
CA PRO A 143 5.84 15.73 0.19
C PRO A 143 6.15 14.93 1.47
N MET A 144 6.01 13.60 1.40
CA MET A 144 6.45 12.73 2.49
C MET A 144 7.94 12.96 2.80
N PRO A 145 8.34 12.97 4.09
CA PRO A 145 9.75 13.01 4.48
C PRO A 145 10.55 11.88 3.83
N VAL A 146 11.78 12.19 3.38
CA VAL A 146 12.60 11.22 2.63
C VAL A 146 12.99 10.02 3.48
N ARG A 147 13.34 10.24 4.76
CA ARG A 147 13.92 9.20 5.61
C ARG A 147 12.89 8.36 6.38
N PHE A 148 11.79 8.96 6.84
CA PHE A 148 10.88 8.35 7.82
C PHE A 148 9.41 8.59 7.51
N GLY A 149 9.09 9.05 6.32
CA GLY A 149 7.71 9.39 5.95
C GLY A 149 6.84 8.15 5.76
N GLY A 150 5.68 8.13 6.43
CA GLY A 150 4.65 7.13 6.23
C GLY A 150 3.28 7.64 6.64
N ILE A 151 2.23 7.15 5.99
CA ILE A 151 0.84 7.49 6.34
C ILE A 151 0.11 6.19 6.67
N TYR A 152 -0.54 6.15 7.82
CA TYR A 152 -1.44 5.08 8.21
C TYR A 152 -2.88 5.49 7.96
N VAL A 153 -3.65 4.62 7.31
CA VAL A 153 -5.07 4.81 7.04
C VAL A 153 -5.82 3.56 7.50
N PRO A 154 -6.47 3.57 8.68
CA PRO A 154 -7.31 2.45 9.12
C PRO A 154 -8.67 2.49 8.45
N TYR A 155 -9.33 1.33 8.36
CA TYR A 155 -10.74 1.20 8.00
C TYR A 155 -11.15 1.92 6.71
N ALA A 156 -10.26 1.99 5.71
CA ALA A 156 -10.67 2.44 4.39
C ALA A 156 -11.68 1.44 3.80
N THR A 157 -12.72 1.94 3.17
CA THR A 157 -13.74 1.11 2.53
C THR A 157 -13.27 0.68 1.17
N VAL A 158 -13.17 -0.62 0.94
CA VAL A 158 -13.01 -1.24 -0.38
C VAL A 158 -14.39 -1.54 -0.93
N PHE A 159 -14.75 -0.96 -2.07
CA PHE A 159 -16.06 -1.13 -2.70
C PHE A 159 -15.97 -1.45 -4.20
N ARG A 160 -14.74 -1.57 -4.72
CA ARG A 160 -14.48 -2.10 -6.06
C ARG A 160 -13.44 -3.20 -6.00
N ALA A 161 -13.57 -4.16 -6.89
CA ALA A 161 -12.55 -5.17 -7.16
C ALA A 161 -11.26 -4.53 -7.70
N GLY A 162 -10.19 -5.31 -7.79
CA GLY A 162 -8.91 -4.87 -8.34
C GLY A 162 -8.91 -4.75 -9.88
N ALA A 163 -7.77 -4.38 -10.44
CA ALA A 163 -7.60 -4.17 -11.88
C ALA A 163 -7.87 -5.43 -12.73
N LYS A 164 -7.68 -6.62 -12.18
CA LYS A 164 -7.99 -7.89 -12.90
C LYS A 164 -9.47 -8.02 -13.24
N ASP A 165 -10.34 -7.49 -12.40
CA ASP A 165 -11.79 -7.53 -12.52
C ASP A 165 -12.36 -6.16 -12.95
N ASP A 166 -11.56 -5.38 -13.69
CA ASP A 166 -11.92 -4.09 -14.30
C ASP A 166 -12.54 -3.08 -13.31
N PHE A 167 -12.17 -3.16 -12.03
CA PHE A 167 -12.69 -2.32 -10.95
C PHE A 167 -14.22 -2.43 -10.77
N ALA A 168 -14.78 -3.62 -11.01
CA ALA A 168 -16.19 -3.90 -10.81
C ALA A 168 -16.66 -3.50 -9.40
N LEU A 169 -17.88 -2.98 -9.29
CA LEU A 169 -18.48 -2.63 -8.01
C LEU A 169 -18.83 -3.89 -7.21
N LEU A 170 -18.49 -3.90 -5.92
CA LEU A 170 -18.76 -5.03 -5.04
C LEU A 170 -20.20 -4.95 -4.49
N ASP A 171 -20.88 -6.08 -4.38
CA ASP A 171 -22.20 -6.14 -3.71
C ASP A 171 -22.09 -5.87 -2.20
N THR A 172 -20.95 -6.20 -1.61
CA THR A 172 -20.67 -6.01 -0.18
C THR A 172 -19.31 -5.35 0.03
N PRO A 173 -19.27 -4.04 0.33
CA PRO A 173 -18.05 -3.36 0.72
C PRO A 173 -17.46 -3.93 2.02
N TYR A 174 -16.13 -3.83 2.16
CA TYR A 174 -15.42 -4.24 3.37
C TYR A 174 -14.33 -3.24 3.76
N TYR A 175 -13.88 -3.32 5.00
CA TYR A 175 -12.79 -2.46 5.48
C TYR A 175 -11.42 -3.06 5.24
N MET A 176 -10.46 -2.22 4.91
CA MET A 176 -9.04 -2.55 4.85
C MET A 176 -8.21 -1.41 5.45
N SER A 177 -7.13 -1.76 6.15
CA SER A 177 -6.16 -0.76 6.62
C SER A 177 -4.97 -0.69 5.69
N PHE A 178 -4.42 0.53 5.52
CA PHE A 178 -3.29 0.77 4.62
C PHE A 178 -2.15 1.50 5.33
N VAL A 179 -0.93 1.19 4.90
CA VAL A 179 0.27 1.95 5.24
C VAL A 179 0.93 2.44 3.95
N ALA A 180 0.97 3.76 3.74
CA ALA A 180 1.56 4.37 2.56
C ALA A 180 3.00 4.78 2.85
N VAL A 181 3.95 4.24 2.10
CA VAL A 181 5.37 4.59 2.17
C VAL A 181 5.93 4.70 0.75
N ALA A 182 6.73 5.73 0.49
CA ALA A 182 7.30 5.96 -0.82
C ALA A 182 8.71 5.37 -0.95
N ALA A 183 8.96 4.57 -1.96
CA ALA A 183 10.29 4.09 -2.33
C ALA A 183 11.18 5.23 -2.88
N ILE A 184 12.47 4.98 -2.98
CA ILE A 184 13.38 5.85 -3.71
C ILE A 184 13.07 5.70 -5.20
N ASN A 185 12.93 6.82 -5.88
CA ASN A 185 12.69 6.85 -7.31
C ASN A 185 14.03 6.93 -8.05
N HIS A 186 14.37 5.90 -8.82
CA HIS A 186 15.65 5.75 -9.52
C HIS A 186 16.85 5.86 -8.56
N PRO A 187 17.03 4.86 -7.64
CA PRO A 187 18.19 4.86 -6.77
C PRO A 187 19.51 4.75 -7.56
N ASP A 188 20.57 5.27 -7.00
CA ASP A 188 21.90 5.06 -7.55
C ASP A 188 22.31 3.59 -7.40
N LEU A 189 22.88 3.02 -8.47
CA LEU A 189 23.31 1.62 -8.50
C LEU A 189 24.83 1.50 -8.51
N ASP A 190 25.35 0.47 -7.84
CA ASP A 190 26.74 0.06 -7.91
C ASP A 190 27.06 -0.70 -9.21
N ARG A 191 28.34 -1.13 -9.36
CA ARG A 191 28.80 -1.86 -10.56
C ARG A 191 28.15 -3.23 -10.73
N ASP A 192 27.62 -3.80 -9.67
CA ASP A 192 26.95 -5.12 -9.65
C ASP A 192 25.43 -4.98 -9.85
N GLY A 193 24.93 -3.74 -10.02
CA GLY A 193 23.50 -3.44 -10.19
C GLY A 193 22.70 -3.47 -8.91
N ASN A 194 23.34 -3.43 -7.74
CA ASN A 194 22.66 -3.23 -6.47
C ASN A 194 22.50 -1.74 -6.18
N ILE A 195 21.53 -1.40 -5.33
CA ILE A 195 21.39 -0.02 -4.80
C ILE A 195 22.62 0.33 -4.00
N CYS A 196 23.22 1.51 -4.23
CA CYS A 196 24.37 2.00 -3.48
C CYS A 196 24.08 2.06 -1.97
N GLU A 197 25.11 1.98 -1.15
CA GLU A 197 25.02 1.82 0.32
C GLU A 197 24.13 2.89 0.98
N GLU A 198 24.25 4.16 0.57
CA GLU A 198 23.46 5.26 1.12
C GLU A 198 21.97 5.08 0.84
N ASP A 199 21.60 4.80 -0.40
CA ASP A 199 20.20 4.57 -0.81
C ASP A 199 19.67 3.24 -0.26
N ALA A 200 20.50 2.21 -0.10
CA ALA A 200 20.12 0.96 0.54
C ALA A 200 19.80 1.17 2.03
N ALA A 201 20.62 1.93 2.76
CA ALA A 201 20.35 2.29 4.14
C ALA A 201 19.05 3.09 4.29
N LEU A 202 18.80 4.03 3.37
CA LEU A 202 17.57 4.79 3.31
C LEU A 202 16.35 3.92 3.00
N THR A 203 16.49 2.97 2.07
CA THR A 203 15.46 1.98 1.73
C THR A 203 15.10 1.10 2.93
N LYS A 204 16.10 0.60 3.68
CA LYS A 204 15.86 -0.13 4.93
C LYS A 204 15.10 0.70 5.97
N ASN A 205 15.41 2.00 6.11
CA ASN A 205 14.66 2.87 7.02
C ASN A 205 13.19 3.01 6.63
N LYS A 206 12.89 3.02 5.34
CA LYS A 206 11.51 3.02 4.84
C LYS A 206 10.79 1.68 5.12
N MET A 207 11.50 0.56 4.95
CA MET A 207 10.99 -0.77 5.29
C MET A 207 10.71 -0.89 6.79
N ARG A 208 11.63 -0.43 7.65
CA ARG A 208 11.39 -0.36 9.11
C ARG A 208 10.18 0.51 9.45
N THR A 209 10.00 1.63 8.76
CA THR A 209 8.86 2.54 8.97
C THR A 209 7.53 1.84 8.70
N MET A 210 7.39 1.13 7.57
CA MET A 210 6.13 0.44 7.25
C MET A 210 5.84 -0.70 8.24
N LEU A 211 6.85 -1.47 8.62
CA LEU A 211 6.70 -2.56 9.60
C LEU A 211 6.33 -2.02 10.99
N ARG A 212 6.97 -0.95 11.45
CA ARG A 212 6.63 -0.29 12.74
C ARG A 212 5.20 0.21 12.75
N ILE A 213 4.77 0.90 11.68
CA ILE A 213 3.40 1.43 11.58
C ILE A 213 2.39 0.29 11.71
N GLY A 214 2.58 -0.82 11.04
CA GLY A 214 1.69 -1.97 11.13
C GLY A 214 1.59 -2.52 12.56
N LEU A 215 2.73 -2.85 13.17
CA LEU A 215 2.77 -3.42 14.52
C LEU A 215 2.22 -2.47 15.59
N LEU A 216 2.60 -1.19 15.56
CA LEU A 216 2.14 -0.18 16.52
C LEU A 216 0.63 0.11 16.42
N ASN A 217 0.01 -0.21 15.30
CA ASN A 217 -1.44 -0.11 15.12
C ASN A 217 -2.16 -1.47 15.29
N GLY A 218 -1.47 -2.50 15.80
CA GLY A 218 -2.06 -3.78 16.20
C GLY A 218 -2.35 -4.73 15.04
N HIS A 219 -1.70 -4.55 13.89
CA HIS A 219 -1.83 -5.47 12.75
C HIS A 219 -0.89 -6.67 12.94
N ASP A 220 -1.47 -7.86 13.03
CA ASP A 220 -0.73 -9.12 13.20
C ASP A 220 -0.17 -9.67 11.88
N SER A 221 -0.56 -9.09 10.77
CA SER A 221 -0.09 -9.43 9.43
C SER A 221 0.06 -8.18 8.56
N ILE A 222 0.93 -8.29 7.56
CA ILE A 222 1.18 -7.20 6.61
C ILE A 222 1.29 -7.76 5.20
N VAL A 223 0.64 -7.07 4.25
CA VAL A 223 0.78 -7.34 2.81
C VAL A 223 1.74 -6.33 2.21
N LEU A 224 2.88 -6.80 1.79
CA LEU A 224 3.94 -6.05 1.13
C LEU A 224 3.91 -6.31 -0.38
N GLY A 225 4.76 -5.61 -1.12
CA GLY A 225 4.94 -5.78 -2.56
C GLY A 225 6.39 -5.56 -2.98
N ALA A 226 6.66 -5.59 -4.28
CA ALA A 226 7.96 -5.30 -4.86
C ALA A 226 8.26 -3.78 -4.78
N PHE A 227 8.69 -3.33 -3.61
CA PHE A 227 8.82 -1.92 -3.21
C PHE A 227 9.72 -1.12 -4.14
N GLY A 228 9.10 -0.29 -4.98
CA GLY A 228 9.80 0.55 -5.95
C GLY A 228 10.32 -0.17 -7.20
N CYS A 229 10.09 -1.48 -7.37
CA CYS A 229 10.66 -2.26 -8.48
C CYS A 229 9.98 -2.02 -9.85
N GLY A 230 8.79 -1.43 -9.86
CA GLY A 230 8.12 -1.02 -11.11
C GLY A 230 8.63 0.32 -11.63
N ALA A 231 7.76 1.32 -11.68
CA ALA A 231 8.05 2.66 -12.23
C ALA A 231 9.24 3.41 -11.59
N PHE A 232 9.71 2.98 -10.40
CA PHE A 232 10.85 3.61 -9.71
C PHE A 232 12.18 2.87 -9.93
N HIS A 233 12.19 1.79 -10.71
CA HIS A 233 13.38 1.06 -11.18
C HIS A 233 14.34 0.58 -10.08
N ASN A 234 13.82 0.24 -8.90
CA ASN A 234 14.63 -0.43 -7.88
C ASN A 234 14.89 -1.89 -8.30
N PRO A 235 16.11 -2.43 -8.11
CA PRO A 235 16.44 -3.81 -8.49
C PRO A 235 15.70 -4.84 -7.64
N PRO A 236 14.83 -5.72 -8.20
CA PRO A 236 13.99 -6.63 -7.41
C PRO A 236 14.78 -7.58 -6.50
N LYS A 237 15.91 -8.13 -6.98
CA LYS A 237 16.77 -9.02 -6.17
C LYS A 237 17.32 -8.32 -4.94
N HIS A 238 17.78 -7.07 -5.10
CA HIS A 238 18.30 -6.30 -3.99
C HIS A 238 17.19 -5.90 -3.02
N ILE A 239 16.03 -5.47 -3.52
CA ILE A 239 14.88 -5.14 -2.67
C ILE A 239 14.40 -6.36 -1.87
N ALA A 240 14.31 -7.53 -2.46
CA ALA A 240 13.95 -8.76 -1.75
C ALA A 240 14.95 -9.05 -0.61
N ARG A 241 16.28 -8.97 -0.89
CA ARG A 241 17.32 -9.12 0.12
C ARG A 241 17.25 -8.08 1.23
N LEU A 242 17.02 -6.80 0.90
CA LEU A 242 16.87 -5.75 1.92
C LEU A 242 15.65 -5.98 2.82
N PHE A 243 14.55 -6.49 2.28
CA PHE A 243 13.41 -6.91 3.09
C PHE A 243 13.77 -8.06 4.02
N HIS A 244 14.45 -9.10 3.52
CA HIS A 244 14.89 -10.23 4.33
C HIS A 244 15.78 -9.76 5.50
N GLU A 245 16.78 -8.93 5.20
CA GLU A 245 17.67 -8.37 6.22
C GLU A 245 16.89 -7.56 7.29
N VAL A 246 15.91 -6.75 6.89
CA VAL A 246 15.11 -5.95 7.84
C VAL A 246 14.15 -6.81 8.64
N ILE A 247 13.49 -7.80 8.03
CA ILE A 247 12.58 -8.72 8.72
C ILE A 247 13.32 -9.56 9.77
N ASP A 248 14.59 -9.91 9.53
CA ASP A 248 15.42 -10.66 10.46
C ASP A 248 16.06 -9.79 11.57
N GLU A 249 15.91 -8.46 11.52
CA GLU A 249 16.34 -7.61 12.62
C GLU A 249 15.61 -7.97 13.92
N LYS A 250 16.31 -7.95 15.05
CA LYS A 250 15.74 -8.25 16.38
C LYS A 250 14.43 -7.49 16.66
N GLU A 251 14.26 -6.35 16.04
CA GLU A 251 13.07 -5.50 16.16
C GLU A 251 11.84 -6.12 15.52
N PHE A 252 11.99 -6.88 14.41
CA PHE A 252 10.88 -7.39 13.62
C PHE A 252 10.76 -8.91 13.58
N LYS A 253 11.87 -9.60 13.89
CA LYS A 253 11.92 -11.06 13.89
C LYS A 253 10.84 -11.62 14.81
N ASP A 254 10.00 -12.48 14.25
CA ASP A 254 8.89 -13.14 14.95
C ASP A 254 7.91 -12.16 15.64
N LYS A 255 7.70 -10.98 15.04
CA LYS A 255 6.72 -9.98 15.53
C LYS A 255 5.36 -10.08 14.85
N TYR A 256 5.35 -10.33 13.55
CA TYR A 256 4.12 -10.58 12.79
C TYR A 256 3.78 -12.07 12.80
N LYS A 257 2.48 -12.41 12.79
CA LYS A 257 2.03 -13.79 12.50
C LYS A 257 2.34 -14.17 11.05
N LEU A 258 2.10 -13.20 10.12
CA LEU A 258 2.29 -13.43 8.71
C LEU A 258 2.75 -12.16 7.98
N ILE A 259 3.73 -12.32 7.10
CA ILE A 259 4.15 -11.32 6.11
C ILE A 259 3.89 -11.89 4.73
N ALA A 260 3.04 -11.25 3.94
CA ALA A 260 2.73 -11.64 2.57
C ALA A 260 3.37 -10.66 1.59
N PHE A 261 4.07 -11.17 0.59
CA PHE A 261 4.45 -10.38 -0.59
C PHE A 261 3.45 -10.67 -1.70
N ALA A 262 2.54 -9.73 -1.96
CA ALA A 262 1.61 -9.76 -3.09
C ALA A 262 2.23 -8.97 -4.24
N ILE A 263 2.71 -9.67 -5.25
CA ILE A 263 3.46 -9.10 -6.38
C ILE A 263 2.75 -9.48 -7.66
N LEU A 264 2.01 -8.52 -8.21
CA LEU A 264 1.34 -8.70 -9.49
C LEU A 264 2.34 -8.42 -10.63
N GLU A 265 2.59 -9.41 -11.47
CA GLU A 265 3.38 -9.22 -12.68
C GLU A 265 2.54 -8.46 -13.72
N ASP A 266 3.01 -7.29 -14.11
CA ASP A 266 2.34 -6.41 -15.05
C ASP A 266 3.34 -5.75 -16.03
N HIS A 267 2.84 -4.78 -16.80
CA HIS A 267 3.62 -4.03 -17.78
C HIS A 267 4.74 -3.15 -17.17
N ASN A 268 4.73 -2.90 -15.85
CA ASN A 268 5.80 -2.17 -15.14
C ASN A 268 6.89 -3.12 -14.62
N SER A 269 6.68 -4.43 -14.72
CA SER A 269 7.68 -5.42 -14.31
C SER A 269 8.90 -5.37 -15.23
N PRO A 270 10.14 -5.38 -14.69
CA PRO A 270 11.34 -5.42 -15.50
C PRO A 270 11.45 -6.75 -16.26
N ARG A 271 12.35 -6.81 -17.24
CA ARG A 271 12.66 -8.08 -17.92
C ARG A 271 13.16 -9.11 -16.89
N GLY A 272 12.43 -10.21 -16.74
CA GLY A 272 12.68 -11.24 -15.71
C GLY A 272 11.71 -11.20 -14.54
N GLY A 273 10.82 -10.19 -14.49
CA GLY A 273 9.76 -10.10 -13.49
C GLY A 273 10.20 -9.56 -12.14
N ASN A 274 9.21 -9.29 -11.29
CA ASN A 274 9.40 -8.86 -9.90
C ASN A 274 9.19 -10.01 -8.91
N LEU A 275 8.40 -11.02 -9.27
CA LEU A 275 7.95 -12.08 -8.37
C LEU A 275 9.08 -13.08 -8.05
N GLN A 276 9.76 -13.57 -9.10
CA GLN A 276 10.75 -14.64 -8.97
C GLN A 276 11.91 -14.30 -8.01
N PRO A 277 12.48 -13.07 -7.98
CA PRO A 277 13.48 -12.68 -7.00
C PRO A 277 13.04 -12.83 -5.53
N PHE A 278 11.77 -12.59 -5.22
CA PHE A 278 11.24 -12.76 -3.86
C PHE A 278 11.04 -14.23 -3.50
N ILE A 279 10.57 -15.06 -4.45
CA ILE A 279 10.48 -16.52 -4.25
C ILE A 279 11.86 -17.11 -3.95
N GLU A 280 12.89 -16.72 -4.72
CA GLU A 280 14.26 -17.18 -4.55
C GLU A 280 14.85 -16.74 -3.19
N GLU A 281 14.67 -15.48 -2.80
CA GLU A 281 15.22 -14.92 -1.57
C GLU A 281 14.62 -15.59 -0.33
N PHE A 282 13.32 -15.82 -0.31
CA PHE A 282 12.63 -16.42 0.84
C PHE A 282 12.54 -17.96 0.74
N LYS A 283 13.10 -18.57 -0.30
CA LYS A 283 13.18 -20.04 -0.51
C LYS A 283 11.81 -20.74 -0.47
N LEU A 284 10.83 -20.16 -1.17
CA LEU A 284 9.43 -20.60 -1.19
C LEU A 284 9.06 -21.29 -2.51
#